data_0939b3ad262effd593866bfe9ed071d8
#
_entry.id   0939b3ad262effd593866bfe9ed071d8
#
_cell.length_a   1.000
_cell.length_b   1.000
_cell.length_c   1.000
_cell.angle_alpha   90.00
_cell.angle_beta   90.00
_cell.angle_gamma   90.00
#
_symmetry.space_group_name_H-M   'P 1'
#
loop_
_entity.id
_entity.type
_entity.pdbx_description
1 polymer ?
#
loop_
_entity_poly.entity_id
_entity_poly.type
_entity_poly.pdbx_seq_one_letter_code
_entity_poly.pdbx_strand_id
1 'polypeptide(L)'
;MNNKDNITIGRPKVGGAIYFAPAGSTLPSDADSSLSAAYVNLGYVTEDGVTLTTAEETDMIKAWGPENVMVSQTDFGETVTYNLLETIRPAVLQYMRGTDNVVINQDGSIKSGTTGDQLPRGIIVVDTIQNNGSANPRYHRIVYGDCQITDRSGDQTYNNSDPVTFPVTITAFKFASQALSGKKVYHDDFWSAPASEES
;
A
#
# COMPACT_ATOMS: atom_id res chain seq x y z
N MET A 1 21.79 -4.10 -23.92
CA MET A 1 22.03 -5.50 -23.51
C MET A 1 20.99 -5.83 -22.44
N ASN A 2 20.29 -6.95 -22.54
CA ASN A 2 19.33 -7.35 -21.51
C ASN A 2 20.09 -7.80 -20.26
N ASN A 3 19.69 -7.30 -19.09
CA ASN A 3 20.30 -7.67 -17.81
C ASN A 3 19.27 -8.35 -16.93
N LYS A 4 19.52 -9.59 -16.52
CA LYS A 4 18.67 -10.37 -15.62
C LYS A 4 18.53 -9.74 -14.23
N ASP A 5 19.51 -8.92 -13.81
CA ASP A 5 19.50 -8.25 -12.50
C ASP A 5 18.47 -7.12 -12.41
N ASN A 6 17.90 -6.74 -13.54
CA ASN A 6 16.77 -5.80 -13.60
C ASN A 6 15.40 -6.49 -13.45
N ILE A 7 15.37 -7.83 -13.35
CA ILE A 7 14.15 -8.58 -13.06
C ILE A 7 13.98 -8.62 -11.54
N THR A 8 12.82 -8.21 -11.05
CA THR A 8 12.54 -8.10 -9.62
C THR A 8 11.47 -9.10 -9.18
N ILE A 9 11.63 -9.61 -7.96
CA ILE A 9 10.62 -10.42 -7.26
C ILE A 9 10.34 -9.71 -5.94
N GLY A 10 9.13 -9.17 -5.78
CA GLY A 10 8.71 -8.47 -4.56
C GLY A 10 8.48 -9.46 -3.42
N ARG A 11 9.38 -9.48 -2.45
CA ARG A 11 9.20 -10.21 -1.19
C ARG A 11 8.97 -9.22 -0.06
N PRO A 12 8.15 -9.56 0.95
CA PRO A 12 7.96 -8.69 2.09
C PRO A 12 9.30 -8.47 2.82
N LYS A 13 9.53 -7.25 3.29
CA LYS A 13 10.68 -6.92 4.14
C LYS A 13 10.56 -7.68 5.47
N VAL A 14 11.69 -8.14 5.99
CA VAL A 14 11.73 -8.77 7.33
C VAL A 14 11.22 -7.75 8.37
N GLY A 15 10.17 -8.11 9.10
CA GLY A 15 9.52 -7.23 10.07
C GLY A 15 8.19 -6.64 9.63
N GLY A 16 7.76 -6.90 8.39
CA GLY A 16 6.46 -6.49 7.85
C GLY A 16 6.54 -5.85 6.47
N ALA A 17 5.48 -6.01 5.70
CA ALA A 17 5.38 -5.47 4.34
C ALA A 17 4.55 -4.17 4.29
N ILE A 18 3.53 -4.03 5.14
CA ILE A 18 2.60 -2.91 5.08
C ILE A 18 2.60 -2.14 6.40
N TYR A 19 2.73 -0.82 6.29
CA TYR A 19 2.66 0.10 7.41
C TYR A 19 1.62 1.17 7.13
N PHE A 20 0.88 1.54 8.16
CA PHE A 20 -0.10 2.63 8.12
C PHE A 20 0.32 3.74 9.08
N ALA A 21 0.10 5.00 8.67
CA ALA A 21 0.20 6.16 9.55
C ALA A 21 -0.98 7.11 9.33
N PRO A 22 -1.41 7.87 10.35
CA PRO A 22 -2.43 8.91 10.18
C PRO A 22 -1.98 9.99 9.19
N ALA A 23 -2.96 10.63 8.54
CA ALA A 23 -2.70 11.76 7.66
C ALA A 23 -1.91 12.86 8.37
N GLY A 24 -0.95 13.47 7.66
CA GLY A 24 -0.06 14.50 8.22
C GLY A 24 1.19 13.97 8.91
N SER A 25 1.38 12.65 9.00
CA SER A 25 2.66 12.07 9.45
C SER A 25 3.78 12.38 8.45
N THR A 26 5.03 12.39 8.94
CA THR A 26 6.20 12.64 8.09
C THR A 26 6.36 11.54 7.05
N LEU A 27 6.40 11.89 5.78
CA LEU A 27 6.58 10.94 4.67
C LEU A 27 8.03 10.43 4.64
N PRO A 28 8.25 9.13 4.35
CA PRO A 28 9.58 8.60 4.05
C PRO A 28 10.16 9.26 2.80
N SER A 29 11.48 9.38 2.76
CA SER A 29 12.22 9.99 1.63
C SER A 29 13.20 9.03 0.96
N ASP A 30 13.25 7.78 1.41
CA ASP A 30 14.15 6.74 0.88
C ASP A 30 13.60 5.33 1.19
N ALA A 31 14.27 4.31 0.63
CA ALA A 31 13.91 2.90 0.80
C ALA A 31 14.46 2.25 2.07
N ASP A 32 15.50 2.81 2.68
CA ASP A 32 16.34 2.12 3.68
C ASP A 32 16.11 2.62 5.10
N SER A 33 15.81 3.90 5.27
CA SER A 33 15.63 4.52 6.60
C SER A 33 14.48 3.88 7.38
N SER A 34 14.63 3.87 8.69
CA SER A 34 13.57 3.44 9.59
C SER A 34 12.37 4.39 9.49
N LEU A 35 11.17 3.82 9.44
CA LEU A 35 9.94 4.59 9.50
C LEU A 35 9.80 5.27 10.87
N SER A 36 9.17 6.43 10.91
CA SER A 36 8.90 7.12 12.17
C SER A 36 7.95 6.31 13.06
N ALA A 37 7.91 6.60 14.37
CA ALA A 37 7.06 5.91 15.34
C ALA A 37 5.55 6.02 15.05
N ALA A 38 5.14 6.94 14.16
CA ALA A 38 3.76 7.08 13.73
C ALA A 38 3.29 5.94 12.81
N TYR A 39 4.24 5.22 12.17
CA TYR A 39 3.94 4.11 11.27
C TYR A 39 3.73 2.82 12.04
N VAL A 40 2.52 2.31 11.98
CA VAL A 40 2.12 1.07 12.62
C VAL A 40 2.16 -0.06 11.61
N ASN A 41 2.89 -1.13 11.92
CA ASN A 41 2.95 -2.33 11.10
C ASN A 41 1.61 -3.07 11.16
N LEU A 42 1.04 -3.40 10.01
CA LEU A 42 -0.23 -4.13 9.89
C LEU A 42 -0.08 -5.67 9.91
N GLY A 43 1.14 -6.17 10.12
CA GLY A 43 1.39 -7.60 10.25
C GLY A 43 1.53 -8.34 8.92
N TYR A 44 1.18 -9.63 8.94
CA TYR A 44 1.28 -10.49 7.77
C TYR A 44 0.14 -10.27 6.78
N VAL A 45 0.46 -10.42 5.50
CA VAL A 45 -0.46 -10.48 4.36
C VAL A 45 -0.53 -11.91 3.84
N THR A 46 -1.59 -12.25 3.13
CA THR A 46 -1.72 -13.54 2.44
C THR A 46 -0.61 -13.71 1.39
N GLU A 47 -0.43 -14.94 0.90
CA GLU A 47 0.56 -15.28 -0.12
C GLU A 47 0.34 -14.54 -1.46
N ASP A 48 -0.87 -14.07 -1.72
CA ASP A 48 -1.20 -13.24 -2.89
C ASP A 48 -0.48 -11.87 -2.86
N GLY A 49 0.00 -11.46 -1.67
CA GLY A 49 0.76 -10.23 -1.48
C GLY A 49 -0.09 -8.97 -1.63
N VAL A 50 0.49 -7.97 -2.29
CA VAL A 50 -0.11 -6.65 -2.51
C VAL A 50 -0.27 -6.42 -4.01
N THR A 51 -1.48 -6.09 -4.44
CA THR A 51 -1.78 -5.75 -5.84
C THR A 51 -2.01 -4.25 -5.98
N LEU A 52 -1.25 -3.65 -6.88
CA LEU A 52 -1.35 -2.25 -7.27
C LEU A 52 -2.07 -2.18 -8.61
N THR A 53 -3.13 -1.41 -8.69
CA THR A 53 -3.93 -1.28 -9.91
C THR A 53 -4.03 0.20 -10.28
N THR A 54 -3.62 0.52 -11.51
CA THR A 54 -3.83 1.84 -12.12
C THR A 54 -5.00 1.73 -13.08
N ALA A 55 -5.97 2.61 -12.93
CA ALA A 55 -7.10 2.76 -13.85
C ALA A 55 -6.95 4.07 -14.61
N GLU A 56 -7.04 4.01 -15.92
CA GLU A 56 -6.98 5.17 -16.81
C GLU A 56 -8.09 5.07 -17.85
N GLU A 57 -8.89 6.13 -17.96
CA GLU A 57 -9.94 6.24 -18.97
C GLU A 57 -9.64 7.39 -19.91
N THR A 58 -9.82 7.13 -21.20
CA THR A 58 -9.60 8.12 -22.28
C THR A 58 -10.74 8.13 -23.25
N ASP A 59 -11.17 9.33 -23.64
CA ASP A 59 -12.15 9.54 -24.71
C ASP A 59 -11.49 10.04 -25.98
N MET A 60 -11.96 9.51 -27.13
CA MET A 60 -11.53 9.94 -28.45
C MET A 60 -12.54 10.91 -29.06
N ILE A 61 -12.09 12.13 -29.34
CA ILE A 61 -12.87 13.13 -30.03
C ILE A 61 -12.66 12.95 -31.53
N LYS A 62 -13.77 12.79 -32.26
CA LYS A 62 -13.78 12.62 -33.73
C LYS A 62 -14.11 13.93 -34.43
N ALA A 63 -13.51 14.13 -35.61
CA ALA A 63 -13.93 15.16 -36.53
C ALA A 63 -15.29 14.79 -37.14
N TRP A 64 -15.86 15.72 -37.92
CA TRP A 64 -17.03 15.40 -38.76
C TRP A 64 -16.63 14.37 -39.82
N GLY A 65 -16.66 13.06 -39.43
CA GLY A 65 -16.19 11.92 -40.19
C GLY A 65 -15.57 10.85 -39.25
N PRO A 66 -14.97 9.80 -39.79
CA PRO A 66 -14.41 8.70 -39.01
C PRO A 66 -13.05 9.00 -38.36
N GLU A 67 -12.49 10.19 -38.59
CA GLU A 67 -11.14 10.55 -38.14
C GLU A 67 -11.11 10.96 -36.64
N ASN A 68 -10.19 10.35 -35.90
CA ASN A 68 -9.89 10.73 -34.50
C ASN A 68 -8.95 11.94 -34.53
N VAL A 69 -9.35 13.06 -33.93
CA VAL A 69 -8.59 14.32 -33.93
C VAL A 69 -7.94 14.63 -32.59
N MET A 70 -8.44 14.07 -31.48
CA MET A 70 -7.91 14.31 -30.16
C MET A 70 -8.22 13.14 -29.23
N VAL A 71 -7.32 12.90 -28.25
CA VAL A 71 -7.54 12.01 -27.12
C VAL A 71 -7.62 12.87 -25.86
N SER A 72 -8.64 12.68 -25.06
CA SER A 72 -8.83 13.34 -23.75
C SER A 72 -8.81 12.30 -22.66
N GLN A 73 -7.95 12.46 -21.66
CA GLN A 73 -7.99 11.65 -20.46
C GLN A 73 -9.16 12.11 -19.58
N THR A 74 -10.08 11.20 -19.29
CA THR A 74 -11.31 11.50 -18.53
C THR A 74 -11.22 11.09 -17.07
N ASP A 75 -10.47 10.01 -16.77
CA ASP A 75 -10.23 9.58 -15.40
C ASP A 75 -8.83 8.97 -15.26
N PHE A 76 -8.29 9.06 -14.03
CA PHE A 76 -7.06 8.39 -13.60
C PHE A 76 -7.12 8.14 -12.10
N GLY A 77 -6.91 6.89 -11.70
CA GLY A 77 -6.90 6.50 -10.31
C GLY A 77 -5.94 5.36 -10.02
N GLU A 78 -5.51 5.25 -8.78
CA GLU A 78 -4.73 4.11 -8.29
C GLU A 78 -5.41 3.51 -7.07
N THR A 79 -5.45 2.19 -7.05
CA THR A 79 -5.94 1.40 -5.93
C THR A 79 -4.92 0.34 -5.53
N VAL A 80 -4.93 -0.01 -4.25
CA VAL A 80 -4.08 -1.07 -3.70
C VAL A 80 -4.95 -2.05 -2.95
N THR A 81 -4.81 -3.33 -3.27
CA THR A 81 -5.55 -4.41 -2.61
C THR A 81 -4.61 -5.38 -1.92
N TYR A 82 -4.99 -5.83 -0.75
CA TYR A 82 -4.28 -6.85 0.04
C TYR A 82 -5.21 -7.47 1.09
N ASN A 83 -4.82 -8.65 1.59
CA ASN A 83 -5.55 -9.36 2.63
C ASN A 83 -4.69 -9.49 3.88
N LEU A 84 -5.15 -8.93 5.02
CA LEU A 84 -4.43 -8.99 6.29
C LEU A 84 -4.78 -10.28 7.04
N LEU A 85 -3.74 -10.95 7.58
CA LEU A 85 -3.85 -12.22 8.32
C LEU A 85 -3.99 -12.04 9.83
N GLU A 86 -3.41 -10.98 10.41
CA GLU A 86 -3.39 -10.77 11.86
C GLU A 86 -4.69 -10.13 12.38
N THR A 87 -5.81 -10.80 12.20
CA THR A 87 -7.15 -10.26 12.46
C THR A 87 -7.45 -9.93 13.93
N ILE A 88 -6.69 -10.47 14.88
CA ILE A 88 -6.84 -10.19 16.32
C ILE A 88 -5.85 -9.12 16.81
N ARG A 89 -4.98 -8.61 15.95
CA ARG A 89 -4.01 -7.56 16.34
C ARG A 89 -4.73 -6.23 16.54
N PRO A 90 -4.52 -5.54 17.68
CA PRO A 90 -5.19 -4.27 17.98
C PRO A 90 -5.03 -3.22 16.86
N ALA A 91 -3.82 -3.08 16.33
CA ALA A 91 -3.52 -2.13 15.26
C ALA A 91 -4.30 -2.42 13.96
N VAL A 92 -4.43 -3.70 13.60
CA VAL A 92 -5.21 -4.13 12.43
C VAL A 92 -6.70 -3.85 12.63
N LEU A 93 -7.22 -4.13 13.82
CA LEU A 93 -8.61 -3.85 14.15
C LEU A 93 -8.90 -2.34 14.12
N GLN A 94 -8.00 -1.52 14.68
CA GLN A 94 -8.13 -0.06 14.64
C GLN A 94 -8.06 0.48 13.21
N TYR A 95 -7.19 -0.09 12.39
CA TYR A 95 -7.08 0.24 10.97
C TYR A 95 -8.37 -0.10 10.20
N MET A 96 -8.94 -1.30 10.44
CA MET A 96 -10.12 -1.79 9.73
C MET A 96 -11.44 -1.17 10.19
N ARG A 97 -11.55 -0.77 11.44
CA ARG A 97 -12.82 -0.35 12.08
C ARG A 97 -12.82 1.09 12.53
N GLY A 98 -11.65 1.73 12.56
CA GLY A 98 -11.43 3.04 13.16
C GLY A 98 -11.02 2.91 14.63
N THR A 99 -10.16 3.79 15.08
CA THR A 99 -9.60 3.78 16.45
C THR A 99 -10.68 3.86 17.52
N ASP A 100 -11.71 4.67 17.31
CA ASP A 100 -12.79 4.89 18.26
C ASP A 100 -13.74 3.70 18.43
N ASN A 101 -13.70 2.77 17.49
CA ASN A 101 -14.54 1.56 17.49
C ASN A 101 -13.84 0.32 18.07
N VAL A 102 -12.65 0.51 18.66
CA VAL A 102 -11.83 -0.58 19.22
C VAL A 102 -11.41 -0.22 20.64
N VAL A 103 -11.88 -0.98 21.61
CA VAL A 103 -11.51 -0.83 23.02
C VAL A 103 -10.58 -1.96 23.42
N ILE A 104 -9.39 -1.62 23.90
CA ILE A 104 -8.41 -2.56 24.41
C ILE A 104 -8.43 -2.45 25.94
N ASN A 105 -8.80 -3.53 26.61
CA ASN A 105 -8.86 -3.58 28.07
C ASN A 105 -7.47 -3.88 28.66
N GLN A 106 -7.31 -3.59 29.96
CA GLN A 106 -6.04 -3.84 30.68
C GLN A 106 -5.68 -5.32 30.80
N ASP A 107 -6.67 -6.21 30.73
CA ASP A 107 -6.48 -7.66 30.71
C ASP A 107 -6.09 -8.23 29.33
N GLY A 108 -5.90 -7.36 28.34
CA GLY A 108 -5.58 -7.72 26.96
C GLY A 108 -6.78 -8.13 26.11
N SER A 109 -8.01 -8.14 26.67
CA SER A 109 -9.21 -8.40 25.89
C SER A 109 -9.55 -7.21 24.99
N ILE A 110 -10.09 -7.50 23.80
CA ILE A 110 -10.43 -6.50 22.79
C ILE A 110 -11.92 -6.55 22.54
N LYS A 111 -12.57 -5.39 22.58
CA LYS A 111 -13.95 -5.19 22.14
C LYS A 111 -13.94 -4.27 20.94
N SER A 112 -14.62 -4.68 19.88
CA SER A 112 -14.68 -3.85 18.67
C SER A 112 -16.04 -4.00 17.99
N GLY A 113 -16.46 -2.93 17.35
CA GLY A 113 -17.69 -2.86 16.56
C GLY A 113 -17.39 -2.35 15.14
N THR A 114 -18.30 -2.59 14.22
CA THR A 114 -18.26 -2.00 12.88
C THR A 114 -19.37 -0.97 12.78
N THR A 115 -18.98 0.28 12.50
CA THR A 115 -19.93 1.34 12.12
C THR A 115 -19.93 1.47 10.60
N GLY A 116 -20.96 2.07 10.02
CA GLY A 116 -21.04 2.40 8.60
C GLY A 116 -20.22 3.63 8.22
N ASP A 117 -19.44 4.18 9.16
CA ASP A 117 -18.71 5.42 8.95
C ASP A 117 -17.52 5.24 8.01
N GLN A 118 -17.23 6.29 7.26
CA GLN A 118 -16.07 6.36 6.40
C GLN A 118 -14.79 6.51 7.26
N LEU A 119 -13.81 5.68 7.00
CA LEU A 119 -12.53 5.73 7.70
C LEU A 119 -11.73 6.98 7.30
N PRO A 120 -10.92 7.53 8.23
CA PRO A 120 -10.09 8.69 7.91
C PRO A 120 -9.03 8.37 6.86
N ARG A 121 -8.53 9.40 6.20
CA ARG A 121 -7.37 9.31 5.32
C ARG A 121 -6.11 9.02 6.12
N GLY A 122 -5.14 8.43 5.46
CA GLY A 122 -3.84 8.10 6.05
C GLY A 122 -2.77 7.92 5.00
N ILE A 123 -1.64 7.40 5.45
CA ILE A 123 -0.48 7.09 4.64
C ILE A 123 -0.27 5.59 4.70
N ILE A 124 -0.08 4.96 3.56
CA ILE A 124 0.32 3.56 3.45
C ILE A 124 1.71 3.47 2.86
N VAL A 125 2.54 2.64 3.48
CA VAL A 125 3.87 2.29 3.00
C VAL A 125 3.92 0.79 2.75
N VAL A 126 4.38 0.40 1.58
CA VAL A 126 4.65 -1.00 1.21
C VAL A 126 6.14 -1.18 1.06
N ASP A 127 6.74 -1.97 1.96
CA ASP A 127 8.17 -2.28 1.97
C ASP A 127 8.42 -3.69 1.43
N THR A 128 9.23 -3.79 0.38
CA THR A 128 9.63 -5.05 -0.22
C THR A 128 11.16 -5.18 -0.31
N ILE A 129 11.63 -6.41 -0.40
CA ILE A 129 13.03 -6.75 -0.66
C ILE A 129 13.09 -7.44 -2.00
N GLN A 130 13.95 -6.92 -2.87
CA GLN A 130 14.26 -7.52 -4.15
C GLN A 130 15.56 -8.30 -4.01
N ASN A 131 15.48 -9.62 -4.17
CA ASN A 131 16.66 -10.48 -4.12
C ASN A 131 16.73 -11.29 -5.40
N ASN A 132 17.58 -10.84 -6.32
CA ASN A 132 17.82 -11.50 -7.60
C ASN A 132 18.85 -12.67 -7.49
N GLY A 133 19.02 -13.25 -6.32
CA GLY A 133 20.08 -14.21 -6.04
C GLY A 133 21.46 -13.57 -5.84
N SER A 134 21.52 -12.24 -5.81
CA SER A 134 22.69 -11.46 -5.43
C SER A 134 22.91 -11.53 -3.91
N ALA A 135 24.17 -11.44 -3.46
CA ALA A 135 24.51 -11.34 -2.04
C ALA A 135 23.97 -10.04 -1.40
N ASN A 136 23.55 -9.06 -2.23
CA ASN A 136 23.12 -7.73 -1.82
C ASN A 136 21.66 -7.50 -2.17
N PRO A 137 20.73 -7.61 -1.22
CA PRO A 137 19.33 -7.32 -1.47
C PRO A 137 19.14 -5.81 -1.74
N ARG A 138 18.25 -5.49 -2.69
CA ARG A 138 17.78 -4.12 -2.90
C ARG A 138 16.45 -3.93 -2.18
N TYR A 139 16.32 -2.83 -1.47
CA TYR A 139 15.07 -2.44 -0.84
C TYR A 139 14.25 -1.60 -1.80
N HIS A 140 12.95 -1.84 -1.76
CA HIS A 140 11.98 -1.09 -2.53
C HIS A 140 10.85 -0.67 -1.60
N ARG A 141 10.54 0.61 -1.60
CA ARG A 141 9.50 1.22 -0.79
C ARG A 141 8.55 2.00 -1.67
N ILE A 142 7.27 1.67 -1.58
CA ILE A 142 6.19 2.40 -2.24
C ILE A 142 5.44 3.17 -1.16
N VAL A 143 5.23 4.47 -1.37
CA VAL A 143 4.60 5.37 -0.40
C VAL A 143 3.37 6.01 -1.01
N TYR A 144 2.20 5.68 -0.49
CA TYR A 144 0.95 6.36 -0.76
C TYR A 144 0.74 7.43 0.32
N GLY A 145 1.12 8.67 0.01
CA GLY A 145 1.16 9.76 0.97
C GLY A 145 -0.22 10.34 1.35
N ASP A 146 -1.25 10.02 0.58
CA ASP A 146 -2.65 10.31 0.87
C ASP A 146 -3.51 9.19 0.30
N CYS A 147 -4.12 8.41 1.16
CA CYS A 147 -4.98 7.29 0.76
C CYS A 147 -6.09 7.06 1.77
N GLN A 148 -7.10 6.29 1.38
CA GLN A 148 -8.23 5.94 2.21
C GLN A 148 -8.70 4.53 1.90
N ILE A 149 -9.14 3.79 2.93
CA ILE A 149 -9.85 2.54 2.70
C ILE A 149 -11.19 2.87 2.07
N THR A 150 -11.41 2.40 0.86
CA THR A 150 -12.65 2.61 0.11
C THR A 150 -13.51 1.35 0.04
N ASP A 151 -12.89 0.17 0.17
CA ASP A 151 -13.60 -1.08 0.18
C ASP A 151 -13.01 -2.03 1.23
N ARG A 152 -13.91 -2.63 2.01
CA ARG A 152 -13.67 -3.68 3.01
C ARG A 152 -14.60 -4.86 2.76
N SER A 153 -15.27 -4.85 1.60
CA SER A 153 -16.16 -5.93 1.20
C SER A 153 -15.33 -7.16 0.84
N GLY A 154 -15.66 -8.26 1.44
CA GLY A 154 -15.04 -9.54 1.21
C GLY A 154 -15.47 -10.50 2.31
N ASP A 155 -15.46 -11.78 1.99
CA ASP A 155 -15.91 -12.80 2.92
C ASP A 155 -14.89 -13.00 4.03
N GLN A 156 -15.33 -12.82 5.28
CA GLN A 156 -14.62 -13.31 6.44
C GLN A 156 -15.13 -14.72 6.74
N THR A 157 -14.46 -15.71 6.19
CA THR A 157 -14.89 -17.10 6.34
C THR A 157 -14.27 -17.71 7.60
N TYR A 158 -15.12 -18.21 8.47
CA TYR A 158 -14.71 -18.96 9.66
C TYR A 158 -14.92 -20.44 9.39
N ASN A 159 -13.85 -21.17 9.13
CA ASN A 159 -13.85 -22.60 8.88
C ASN A 159 -12.71 -23.28 9.69
N ASN A 160 -12.54 -24.60 9.52
CA ASN A 160 -11.56 -25.37 10.30
C ASN A 160 -10.15 -25.39 9.68
N SER A 161 -9.96 -24.90 8.46
CA SER A 161 -8.73 -25.07 7.68
C SER A 161 -8.04 -23.77 7.32
N ASP A 162 -8.81 -22.74 7.01
CA ASP A 162 -8.27 -21.50 6.45
C ASP A 162 -8.24 -20.37 7.48
N PRO A 163 -7.20 -19.53 7.47
CA PRO A 163 -7.15 -18.36 8.35
C PRO A 163 -8.24 -17.35 7.96
N VAL A 164 -8.85 -16.73 8.98
CA VAL A 164 -9.72 -15.57 8.75
C VAL A 164 -8.86 -14.40 8.28
N THR A 165 -9.26 -13.72 7.22
CA THR A 165 -8.56 -12.59 6.65
C THR A 165 -9.42 -11.33 6.63
N PHE A 166 -8.76 -10.17 6.59
CA PHE A 166 -9.40 -8.89 6.32
C PHE A 166 -9.00 -8.41 4.92
N PRO A 167 -9.91 -8.49 3.93
CA PRO A 167 -9.70 -7.89 2.63
C PRO A 167 -9.76 -6.36 2.74
N VAL A 168 -8.82 -5.70 2.08
CA VAL A 168 -8.69 -4.25 2.08
C VAL A 168 -8.45 -3.77 0.66
N THR A 169 -9.20 -2.76 0.24
CA THR A 169 -8.90 -1.95 -0.93
C THR A 169 -8.77 -0.50 -0.49
N ILE A 170 -7.64 0.09 -0.78
CA ILE A 170 -7.41 1.52 -0.59
C ILE A 170 -7.43 2.23 -1.94
N THR A 171 -7.93 3.46 -1.95
CA THR A 171 -7.81 4.39 -3.07
C THR A 171 -6.79 5.45 -2.73
N ALA A 172 -5.86 5.68 -3.66
CA ALA A 172 -4.84 6.70 -3.53
C ALA A 172 -5.34 8.06 -4.03
N PHE A 173 -4.88 9.12 -3.38
CA PHE A 173 -5.11 10.51 -3.77
C PHE A 173 -3.78 11.20 -4.04
N LYS A 174 -3.82 12.27 -4.84
CA LYS A 174 -2.60 13.03 -5.16
C LYS A 174 -2.05 13.76 -3.95
N PHE A 175 -0.79 13.54 -3.65
CA PHE A 175 -0.04 14.25 -2.60
C PHE A 175 1.24 14.89 -3.16
N ALA A 176 1.95 15.67 -2.35
CA ALA A 176 3.23 16.27 -2.74
C ALA A 176 4.35 15.25 -2.55
N SER A 177 4.95 14.82 -3.65
CA SER A 177 6.02 13.82 -3.72
C SER A 177 7.27 14.23 -2.95
N GLN A 178 7.86 13.30 -2.21
CA GLN A 178 9.19 13.43 -1.64
C GLN A 178 10.28 13.03 -2.65
N ALA A 179 9.97 12.11 -3.56
CA ALA A 179 10.87 11.67 -4.62
C ALA A 179 11.04 12.72 -5.73
N LEU A 180 9.98 13.47 -6.06
CA LEU A 180 9.92 14.38 -7.21
C LEU A 180 9.75 15.87 -6.81
N SER A 181 10.41 16.29 -5.75
CA SER A 181 10.47 17.71 -5.33
C SER A 181 9.12 18.42 -5.21
N GLY A 182 8.14 17.73 -4.62
CA GLY A 182 6.80 18.28 -4.37
C GLY A 182 5.82 18.21 -5.55
N LYS A 183 6.18 17.54 -6.66
CA LYS A 183 5.24 17.25 -7.75
C LYS A 183 4.06 16.44 -7.21
N LYS A 184 2.87 16.69 -7.74
CA LYS A 184 1.67 15.92 -7.36
C LYS A 184 1.68 14.54 -7.99
N VAL A 185 1.72 13.51 -7.15
CA VAL A 185 1.76 12.08 -7.53
C VAL A 185 0.75 11.29 -6.70
N TYR A 186 0.40 10.09 -7.15
CA TYR A 186 -0.44 9.15 -6.39
C TYR A 186 0.39 8.27 -5.45
N HIS A 187 1.62 7.94 -5.85
CA HIS A 187 2.61 7.27 -4.99
C HIS A 187 4.02 7.78 -5.26
N ASP A 188 4.91 7.60 -4.30
CA ASP A 188 6.36 7.72 -4.45
C ASP A 188 6.98 6.32 -4.45
N ASP A 189 7.99 6.14 -5.29
CA ASP A 189 8.69 4.89 -5.51
C ASP A 189 10.18 5.09 -5.18
N PHE A 190 10.66 4.43 -4.14
CA PHE A 190 12.05 4.53 -3.69
C PHE A 190 12.74 3.17 -3.83
N TRP A 191 13.89 3.18 -4.49
CA TRP A 191 14.76 2.03 -4.64
C TRP A 191 16.10 2.29 -3.96
N SER A 192 16.57 1.37 -3.13
CA SER A 192 17.95 1.48 -2.64
C SER A 192 18.95 1.32 -3.78
N ALA A 193 20.11 1.93 -3.63
CA ALA A 193 21.22 1.69 -4.55
C ALA A 193 21.58 0.19 -4.54
N PRO A 194 22.02 -0.39 -5.67
CA PRO A 194 22.66 -1.69 -5.63
C PRO A 194 23.91 -1.57 -4.74
N ALA A 195 24.16 -2.56 -3.89
CA ALA A 195 25.40 -2.56 -3.14
C ALA A 195 26.56 -2.54 -4.14
N SER A 196 27.53 -1.65 -3.90
CA SER A 196 28.75 -1.58 -4.71
C SER A 196 29.44 -2.95 -4.67
N GLU A 197 29.72 -3.53 -5.83
CA GLU A 197 30.67 -4.61 -5.92
C GLU A 197 32.00 -4.06 -5.41
N GLU A 198 32.46 -4.52 -4.25
CA GLU A 198 33.84 -4.28 -3.83
C GLU A 198 34.73 -5.00 -4.86
N SER A 199 35.41 -4.20 -5.63
CA SER A 199 36.39 -4.62 -6.65
C SER A 199 37.66 -5.15 -6.02
#